data_7f619d31ddcf2b43c6e8895073b83771
#
_entry.id   7f619d31ddcf2b43c6e8895073b83771
#
_cell.length_a   1.000
_cell.length_b   1.000
_cell.length_c   1.000
_cell.angle_alpha   90.00
_cell.angle_beta   90.00
_cell.angle_gamma   90.00
#
_symmetry.space_group_name_H-M   'P 1'
#
loop_
_entity.id
_entity.type
_entity.pdbx_description
1 polymer ?
#
loop_
_entity_poly.entity_id
_entity_poly.type
_entity_poly.pdbx_seq_one_letter_code
_entity_poly.pdbx_strand_id
1 'polypeptide(L)'
;MNETRAFRILIPAALALASAGLAQADTDEVLRMSDDVYRTSVSFCSNVAAAEKIACQGDMIAAGSRIVAAMGGLPPASATAIDEGARNRLPLEERNGLAPVEPGAIDKDDDLAGLAGMVRLCDVYEPEPASRARHHAALKQKAPDAAPRVEALLADASTAARRRVSIGVWQILALEGPQASARACTQLGA
;
A
#
# COMPACT_ATOMS: atom_id res chain seq x y z
N MET A 1 -69.71 -13.99 -6.52
CA MET A 1 -69.03 -13.97 -5.20
C MET A 1 -67.63 -14.49 -5.46
N ASN A 2 -66.69 -13.55 -5.68
CA ASN A 2 -65.27 -13.85 -5.91
C ASN A 2 -64.49 -13.08 -4.84
N GLU A 3 -63.99 -13.79 -3.85
CA GLU A 3 -63.03 -13.27 -2.89
C GLU A 3 -61.63 -13.39 -3.44
N THR A 4 -61.08 -12.26 -3.89
CA THR A 4 -59.66 -12.13 -4.23
C THR A 4 -58.89 -11.85 -2.96
N ARG A 5 -58.27 -12.86 -2.38
CA ARG A 5 -57.35 -12.73 -1.26
C ARG A 5 -56.08 -12.02 -1.75
N ALA A 6 -55.91 -10.78 -1.33
CA ALA A 6 -54.66 -10.05 -1.45
C ALA A 6 -53.58 -10.68 -0.53
N PHE A 7 -52.63 -11.35 -1.15
CA PHE A 7 -51.42 -11.84 -0.49
C PHE A 7 -50.49 -10.64 -0.25
N ARG A 8 -50.58 -10.03 0.91
CA ARG A 8 -49.57 -9.03 1.35
C ARG A 8 -48.29 -9.79 1.68
N ILE A 9 -47.31 -9.65 0.77
CA ILE A 9 -45.94 -10.10 1.03
C ILE A 9 -45.35 -9.18 2.10
N LEU A 10 -45.33 -9.65 3.32
CA LEU A 10 -44.49 -9.12 4.38
C LEU A 10 -43.04 -9.52 4.06
N ILE A 11 -42.33 -8.67 3.32
CA ILE A 11 -40.87 -8.80 3.18
C ILE A 11 -40.29 -8.34 4.51
N PRO A 12 -39.56 -9.22 5.21
CA PRO A 12 -39.18 -8.99 6.58
C PRO A 12 -38.15 -7.89 6.70
N ALA A 13 -38.36 -6.97 7.62
CA ALA A 13 -37.38 -5.98 8.10
C ALA A 13 -36.05 -6.61 8.56
N ALA A 14 -36.02 -7.93 8.75
CA ALA A 14 -34.82 -8.67 9.11
C ALA A 14 -33.71 -8.64 8.02
N LEU A 15 -34.07 -8.58 6.72
CA LEU A 15 -33.07 -8.46 5.67
C LEU A 15 -32.38 -7.09 5.63
N ALA A 16 -33.12 -6.02 5.99
CA ALA A 16 -32.53 -4.67 6.05
C ALA A 16 -31.57 -4.50 7.21
N LEU A 17 -31.80 -5.17 8.34
CA LEU A 17 -30.91 -5.14 9.51
C LEU A 17 -29.63 -5.96 9.28
N ALA A 18 -29.71 -7.08 8.55
CA ALA A 18 -28.54 -7.88 8.20
C ALA A 18 -27.61 -7.15 7.22
N SER A 19 -28.19 -6.44 6.24
CA SER A 19 -27.39 -5.64 5.29
C SER A 19 -26.75 -4.41 5.96
N ALA A 20 -27.42 -3.77 6.92
CA ALA A 20 -26.86 -2.67 7.68
C ALA A 20 -25.70 -3.12 8.60
N GLY A 21 -25.78 -4.32 9.18
CA GLY A 21 -24.72 -4.89 10.00
C GLY A 21 -23.47 -5.26 9.21
N LEU A 22 -23.62 -5.79 8.01
CA LEU A 22 -22.49 -6.09 7.11
C LEU A 22 -21.83 -4.80 6.61
N ALA A 23 -22.61 -3.78 6.25
CA ALA A 23 -22.08 -2.48 5.83
C ALA A 23 -21.30 -1.78 6.97
N GLN A 24 -21.73 -1.93 8.22
CA GLN A 24 -21.06 -1.36 9.37
C GLN A 24 -19.73 -2.07 9.68
N ALA A 25 -19.69 -3.40 9.61
CA ALA A 25 -18.47 -4.17 9.78
C ALA A 25 -17.44 -3.83 8.69
N ASP A 26 -17.86 -3.73 7.42
CA ASP A 26 -17.01 -3.31 6.32
C ASP A 26 -16.45 -1.89 6.53
N THR A 27 -17.24 -0.98 7.10
CA THR A 27 -16.81 0.39 7.38
C THR A 27 -15.75 0.43 8.46
N ASP A 28 -15.93 -0.30 9.55
CA ASP A 28 -14.95 -0.37 10.66
C ASP A 28 -13.64 -1.01 10.20
N GLU A 29 -13.71 -2.02 9.34
CA GLU A 29 -12.54 -2.64 8.76
C GLU A 29 -11.78 -1.68 7.83
N VAL A 30 -12.48 -0.94 6.97
CA VAL A 30 -11.90 0.10 6.11
C VAL A 30 -11.23 1.19 6.95
N LEU A 31 -11.83 1.63 8.04
CA LEU A 31 -11.25 2.63 8.94
C LEU A 31 -9.99 2.13 9.62
N ARG A 32 -9.96 0.87 10.08
CA ARG A 32 -8.78 0.24 10.66
C ARG A 32 -7.65 0.12 9.65
N MET A 33 -7.94 -0.38 8.44
CA MET A 33 -6.96 -0.48 7.36
C MET A 33 -6.42 0.89 6.96
N SER A 34 -7.25 1.94 6.93
CA SER A 34 -6.83 3.31 6.67
C SER A 34 -5.82 3.81 7.71
N ASP A 35 -6.05 3.48 8.99
CA ASP A 35 -5.13 3.84 10.08
C ASP A 35 -3.79 3.11 9.94
N ASP A 36 -3.82 1.82 9.65
CA ASP A 36 -2.61 1.00 9.45
C ASP A 36 -1.80 1.50 8.24
N VAL A 37 -2.46 1.82 7.13
CA VAL A 37 -1.82 2.38 5.93
C VAL A 37 -1.19 3.74 6.24
N TYR A 38 -1.92 4.63 6.92
CA TYR A 38 -1.39 5.94 7.32
C TYR A 38 -0.14 5.80 8.20
N ARG A 39 -0.22 5.03 9.29
CA ARG A 39 0.89 4.87 10.23
C ARG A 39 2.12 4.28 9.58
N THR A 40 1.96 3.23 8.77
CA THR A 40 3.06 2.57 8.08
C THR A 40 3.71 3.52 7.07
N SER A 41 2.91 4.24 6.28
CA SER A 41 3.42 5.20 5.29
C SER A 41 4.18 6.36 5.93
N VAL A 42 3.63 6.95 6.99
CA VAL A 42 4.29 8.06 7.71
C VAL A 42 5.58 7.58 8.38
N SER A 43 5.55 6.41 9.02
CA SER A 43 6.73 5.83 9.66
C SER A 43 7.85 5.55 8.66
N PHE A 44 7.54 4.92 7.53
CA PHE A 44 8.51 4.66 6.47
C PHE A 44 9.08 5.96 5.90
N CYS A 45 8.21 6.89 5.52
CA CYS A 45 8.60 8.15 4.89
C CYS A 45 9.25 9.16 5.86
N SER A 46 9.26 8.90 7.17
CA SER A 46 10.02 9.73 8.12
C SER A 46 11.53 9.61 7.93
N ASN A 47 12.00 8.55 7.29
CA ASN A 47 13.42 8.25 7.07
C ASN A 47 13.92 8.72 5.69
N VAL A 48 13.07 9.33 4.84
CA VAL A 48 13.50 9.91 3.57
C VAL A 48 13.84 11.40 3.72
N ALA A 49 14.53 11.95 2.72
CA ALA A 49 14.86 13.38 2.70
C ALA A 49 13.58 14.24 2.77
N ALA A 50 13.63 15.39 3.46
CA ALA A 50 12.47 16.25 3.67
C ALA A 50 11.78 16.67 2.35
N ALA A 51 12.56 16.90 1.29
CA ALA A 51 12.04 17.25 -0.04
C ALA A 51 11.23 16.12 -0.71
N GLU A 52 11.48 14.86 -0.33
CA GLU A 52 10.81 13.68 -0.89
C GLU A 52 9.62 13.20 -0.04
N LYS A 53 9.51 13.70 1.20
CA LYS A 53 8.59 13.18 2.20
C LYS A 53 7.13 13.13 1.73
N ILE A 54 6.63 14.23 1.18
CA ILE A 54 5.23 14.33 0.73
C ILE A 54 4.96 13.37 -0.42
N ALA A 55 5.85 13.31 -1.41
CA ALA A 55 5.72 12.37 -2.53
C ALA A 55 5.76 10.91 -2.04
N CYS A 56 6.70 10.59 -1.14
CA CYS A 56 6.80 9.27 -0.51
C CYS A 56 5.50 8.89 0.20
N GLN A 57 4.95 9.76 1.05
CA GLN A 57 3.70 9.49 1.77
C GLN A 57 2.55 9.22 0.80
N GLY A 58 2.39 10.03 -0.25
CA GLY A 58 1.36 9.83 -1.25
C GLY A 58 1.48 8.51 -2.00
N ASP A 59 2.69 8.16 -2.45
CA ASP A 59 2.96 6.92 -3.17
C ASP A 59 2.79 5.69 -2.24
N MET A 60 3.24 5.78 -0.98
CA MET A 60 3.07 4.72 0.02
C MET A 60 1.61 4.52 0.42
N ILE A 61 0.84 5.58 0.65
CA ILE A 61 -0.60 5.47 0.95
C ILE A 61 -1.33 4.83 -0.23
N ALA A 62 -1.09 5.28 -1.46
CA ALA A 62 -1.74 4.73 -2.64
C ALA A 62 -1.39 3.24 -2.87
N ALA A 63 -0.16 2.84 -2.66
CA ALA A 63 0.27 1.44 -2.75
C ALA A 63 -0.33 0.59 -1.61
N GLY A 64 -0.22 1.06 -0.37
CA GLY A 64 -0.70 0.36 0.82
C GLY A 64 -2.19 0.09 0.79
N SER A 65 -2.99 1.07 0.40
CA SER A 65 -4.45 0.93 0.30
C SER A 65 -4.87 -0.21 -0.64
N ARG A 66 -4.16 -0.38 -1.75
CA ARG A 66 -4.41 -1.47 -2.70
C ARG A 66 -3.96 -2.82 -2.15
N ILE A 67 -2.77 -2.88 -1.54
CA ILE A 67 -2.22 -4.11 -0.99
C ILE A 67 -3.10 -4.63 0.14
N VAL A 68 -3.46 -3.79 1.13
CA VAL A 68 -4.27 -4.23 2.26
C VAL A 68 -5.69 -4.61 1.84
N ALA A 69 -6.31 -3.88 0.89
CA ALA A 69 -7.60 -4.26 0.35
C ALA A 69 -7.54 -5.63 -0.37
N ALA A 70 -6.51 -5.86 -1.19
CA ALA A 70 -6.32 -7.13 -1.89
C ALA A 70 -6.06 -8.30 -0.92
N MET A 71 -5.26 -8.10 0.13
CA MET A 71 -5.00 -9.10 1.15
C MET A 71 -6.22 -9.39 2.02
N GLY A 72 -7.03 -8.40 2.31
CA GLY A 72 -8.31 -8.53 3.01
C GLY A 72 -9.43 -9.12 2.16
N GLY A 73 -9.19 -9.40 0.88
CA GLY A 73 -10.22 -9.90 -0.04
C GLY A 73 -11.33 -8.89 -0.31
N LEU A 74 -11.08 -7.60 -0.09
CA LEU A 74 -12.06 -6.54 -0.27
C LEU A 74 -12.24 -6.18 -1.76
N PRO A 75 -13.41 -5.67 -2.15
CA PRO A 75 -13.64 -5.14 -3.48
C PRO A 75 -12.65 -4.01 -3.83
N PRO A 76 -12.28 -3.83 -5.11
CA PRO A 76 -11.36 -2.75 -5.53
C PRO A 76 -11.78 -1.34 -5.10
N ALA A 77 -13.09 -1.07 -4.99
CA ALA A 77 -13.62 0.19 -4.49
C ALA A 77 -13.20 0.49 -3.04
N SER A 78 -12.96 -0.53 -2.22
CA SER A 78 -12.51 -0.37 -0.84
C SER A 78 -11.09 0.22 -0.78
N ALA A 79 -10.24 -0.04 -1.76
CA ALA A 79 -8.91 0.55 -1.82
C ALA A 79 -8.97 2.09 -1.91
N THR A 80 -9.94 2.64 -2.65
CA THR A 80 -10.17 4.10 -2.72
C THR A 80 -10.60 4.65 -1.37
N ALA A 81 -11.54 3.98 -0.69
CA ALA A 81 -12.00 4.43 0.62
C ALA A 81 -10.89 4.36 1.69
N ILE A 82 -10.04 3.32 1.64
CA ILE A 82 -8.86 3.19 2.51
C ILE A 82 -7.85 4.31 2.23
N ASP A 83 -7.58 4.61 0.95
CA ASP A 83 -6.66 5.69 0.55
C ASP A 83 -7.16 7.04 1.05
N GLU A 84 -8.43 7.38 0.80
CA GLU A 84 -9.04 8.62 1.27
C GLU A 84 -9.00 8.72 2.81
N GLY A 85 -9.34 7.65 3.51
CA GLY A 85 -9.27 7.57 4.96
C GLY A 85 -7.86 7.80 5.50
N ALA A 86 -6.84 7.21 4.88
CA ALA A 86 -5.44 7.39 5.25
C ALA A 86 -4.94 8.81 4.97
N ARG A 87 -5.25 9.37 3.79
CA ARG A 87 -4.90 10.76 3.41
C ARG A 87 -5.54 11.78 4.35
N ASN A 88 -6.78 11.54 4.78
CA ASN A 88 -7.49 12.44 5.69
C ASN A 88 -6.87 12.54 7.08
N ARG A 89 -5.92 11.68 7.44
CA ARG A 89 -5.12 11.75 8.68
C ARG A 89 -3.87 12.62 8.56
N LEU A 90 -3.44 12.94 7.33
CA LEU A 90 -2.32 13.85 7.11
C LEU A 90 -2.71 15.30 7.41
N PRO A 91 -1.76 16.15 7.84
CA PRO A 91 -1.95 17.59 7.88
C PRO A 91 -2.44 18.14 6.54
N LEU A 92 -3.26 19.19 6.56
CA LEU A 92 -3.88 19.73 5.35
C LEU A 92 -2.86 20.17 4.29
N GLU A 93 -1.77 20.79 4.73
CA GLU A 93 -0.66 21.23 3.88
C GLU A 93 0.04 20.06 3.17
N GLU A 94 0.25 18.95 3.87
CA GLU A 94 0.84 17.72 3.29
C GLU A 94 -0.16 17.10 2.30
N ARG A 95 -1.45 17.04 2.66
CA ARG A 95 -2.51 16.46 1.84
C ARG A 95 -2.68 17.18 0.49
N ASN A 96 -2.59 18.49 0.47
CA ASN A 96 -2.71 19.29 -0.74
C ASN A 96 -1.55 19.07 -1.74
N GLY A 97 -0.40 18.58 -1.28
CA GLY A 97 0.75 18.22 -2.11
C GLY A 97 0.70 16.82 -2.70
N LEU A 98 -0.29 16.00 -2.34
CA LEU A 98 -0.36 14.62 -2.81
C LEU A 98 -0.88 14.52 -4.24
N ALA A 99 -0.24 13.66 -5.04
CA ALA A 99 -0.76 13.32 -6.36
C ALA A 99 -2.12 12.59 -6.25
N PRO A 100 -3.04 12.76 -7.20
CA PRO A 100 -4.31 12.04 -7.24
C PRO A 100 -4.12 10.52 -7.20
N VAL A 101 -5.11 9.82 -6.65
CA VAL A 101 -5.16 8.35 -6.70
C VAL A 101 -5.49 7.94 -8.13
N GLU A 102 -4.64 7.11 -8.72
CA GLU A 102 -4.97 6.47 -10.00
C GLU A 102 -5.55 5.08 -9.71
N PRO A 103 -6.76 4.79 -10.21
CA PRO A 103 -7.29 3.45 -10.15
C PRO A 103 -6.42 2.50 -10.99
N GLY A 104 -6.14 1.32 -10.49
CA GLY A 104 -5.37 0.33 -11.23
C GLY A 104 -5.26 -0.97 -10.44
N ALA A 105 -5.24 -2.09 -11.15
CA ALA A 105 -4.95 -3.38 -10.55
C ALA A 105 -3.48 -3.43 -10.09
N ILE A 106 -3.23 -4.16 -9.00
CA ILE A 106 -1.87 -4.52 -8.59
C ILE A 106 -1.50 -5.76 -9.38
N ASP A 107 -0.39 -5.70 -10.08
CA ASP A 107 0.26 -6.92 -10.54
C ASP A 107 0.97 -7.55 -9.34
N LYS A 108 0.41 -8.63 -8.83
CA LYS A 108 0.95 -9.34 -7.66
C LYS A 108 2.22 -10.11 -8.02
N ASP A 109 2.41 -10.40 -9.30
CA ASP A 109 3.52 -11.20 -9.82
C ASP A 109 4.61 -10.30 -10.43
N ASP A 110 4.62 -8.99 -10.08
CA ASP A 110 5.66 -8.05 -10.52
C ASP A 110 6.95 -8.23 -9.69
N ASP A 111 7.73 -9.25 -10.04
CA ASP A 111 9.02 -9.53 -9.41
C ASP A 111 9.97 -8.33 -9.44
N LEU A 112 9.89 -7.52 -10.48
CA LEU A 112 10.72 -6.32 -10.60
C LEU A 112 10.35 -5.27 -9.54
N ALA A 113 9.06 -5.08 -9.29
CA ALA A 113 8.60 -4.20 -8.22
C ALA A 113 9.02 -4.73 -6.85
N GLY A 114 8.94 -6.04 -6.64
CA GLY A 114 9.40 -6.69 -5.40
C GLY A 114 10.88 -6.46 -5.12
N LEU A 115 11.74 -6.70 -6.12
CA LEU A 115 13.19 -6.46 -6.00
C LEU A 115 13.52 -4.98 -5.79
N ALA A 116 12.90 -4.08 -6.55
CA ALA A 116 13.08 -2.63 -6.39
C ALA A 116 12.57 -2.15 -5.02
N GLY A 117 11.45 -2.69 -4.56
CA GLY A 117 10.89 -2.44 -3.23
C GLY A 117 11.84 -2.85 -2.12
N MET A 118 12.48 -4.02 -2.22
CA MET A 118 13.48 -4.50 -1.27
C MET A 118 14.67 -3.55 -1.18
N VAL A 119 15.26 -3.18 -2.32
CA VAL A 119 16.39 -2.23 -2.34
C VAL A 119 15.98 -0.90 -1.75
N ARG A 120 14.83 -0.32 -2.17
CA ARG A 120 14.33 0.96 -1.66
C ARG A 120 14.07 0.92 -0.16
N LEU A 121 13.47 -0.17 0.34
CA LEU A 121 13.21 -0.36 1.75
C LEU A 121 14.51 -0.34 2.55
N CYS A 122 15.53 -1.06 2.08
CA CYS A 122 16.82 -1.11 2.75
C CYS A 122 17.56 0.23 2.68
N ASP A 123 17.50 0.95 1.56
CA ASP A 123 18.08 2.27 1.42
C ASP A 123 17.44 3.33 2.32
N VAL A 124 16.18 3.14 2.69
CA VAL A 124 15.46 4.00 3.63
C VAL A 124 15.80 3.66 5.08
N TYR A 125 15.92 2.38 5.41
CA TYR A 125 16.27 1.95 6.77
C TYR A 125 17.75 2.10 7.09
N GLU A 126 18.63 1.99 6.11
CA GLU A 126 20.08 2.15 6.23
C GLU A 126 20.55 3.21 5.21
N PRO A 127 20.35 4.53 5.50
CA PRO A 127 20.54 5.60 4.53
C PRO A 127 22.01 5.93 4.22
N GLU A 128 22.96 5.38 4.97
CA GLU A 128 24.38 5.65 4.77
C GLU A 128 24.85 5.20 3.37
N PRO A 129 25.70 6.00 2.69
CA PRO A 129 26.16 5.68 1.33
C PRO A 129 26.80 4.30 1.21
N ALA A 130 27.55 3.87 2.24
CA ALA A 130 28.18 2.54 2.25
C ALA A 130 27.16 1.40 2.34
N SER A 131 26.08 1.57 3.11
CA SER A 131 24.99 0.60 3.21
C SER A 131 24.23 0.49 1.89
N ARG A 132 23.85 1.61 1.29
CA ARG A 132 23.22 1.64 -0.04
C ARG A 132 24.07 0.93 -1.09
N ALA A 133 25.39 1.22 -1.12
CA ALA A 133 26.29 0.53 -2.05
C ALA A 133 26.30 -0.99 -1.87
N ARG A 134 26.21 -1.48 -0.61
CA ARG A 134 26.09 -2.92 -0.31
C ARG A 134 24.76 -3.50 -0.82
N HIS A 135 23.63 -2.81 -0.60
CA HIS A 135 22.32 -3.27 -1.09
C HIS A 135 22.32 -3.43 -2.61
N HIS A 136 22.82 -2.45 -3.33
CA HIS A 136 22.94 -2.50 -4.79
C HIS A 136 23.95 -3.56 -5.28
N ALA A 137 25.03 -3.78 -4.55
CA ALA A 137 25.96 -4.88 -4.85
C ALA A 137 25.32 -6.26 -4.62
N ALA A 138 24.57 -6.43 -3.54
CA ALA A 138 23.83 -7.65 -3.24
C ALA A 138 22.77 -7.95 -4.31
N LEU A 139 22.05 -6.92 -4.80
CA LEU A 139 21.12 -7.06 -5.92
C LEU A 139 21.84 -7.64 -7.16
N LYS A 140 22.97 -7.04 -7.54
CA LYS A 140 23.77 -7.48 -8.71
C LYS A 140 24.28 -8.91 -8.56
N GLN A 141 24.61 -9.32 -7.35
CA GLN A 141 25.07 -10.67 -7.06
C GLN A 141 23.93 -11.70 -7.09
N LYS A 142 22.78 -11.37 -6.47
CA LYS A 142 21.66 -12.31 -6.27
C LYS A 142 20.71 -12.39 -7.45
N ALA A 143 20.57 -11.29 -8.21
CA ALA A 143 19.66 -11.17 -9.35
C ALA A 143 20.35 -10.43 -10.53
N PRO A 144 21.45 -10.94 -11.08
CA PRO A 144 22.25 -10.24 -12.08
C PRO A 144 21.45 -9.85 -13.33
N ASP A 145 20.53 -10.68 -13.79
CA ASP A 145 19.71 -10.44 -14.97
C ASP A 145 18.63 -9.35 -14.74
N ALA A 146 18.16 -9.21 -13.50
CA ALA A 146 17.17 -8.21 -13.13
C ALA A 146 17.80 -6.89 -12.69
N ALA A 147 19.02 -6.89 -12.18
CA ALA A 147 19.66 -5.73 -11.58
C ALA A 147 19.65 -4.46 -12.46
N PRO A 148 19.98 -4.49 -13.76
CA PRO A 148 19.92 -3.28 -14.59
C PRO A 148 18.52 -2.68 -14.71
N ARG A 149 17.49 -3.53 -14.74
CA ARG A 149 16.08 -3.09 -14.81
C ARG A 149 15.59 -2.54 -13.48
N VAL A 150 16.01 -3.11 -12.35
CA VAL A 150 15.73 -2.61 -11.02
C VAL A 150 16.38 -1.25 -10.81
N GLU A 151 17.66 -1.09 -11.18
CA GLU A 151 18.36 0.20 -11.10
C GLU A 151 17.67 1.27 -11.95
N ALA A 152 17.25 0.93 -13.17
CA ALA A 152 16.51 1.84 -14.03
C ALA A 152 15.17 2.27 -13.40
N LEU A 153 14.44 1.33 -12.78
CA LEU A 153 13.17 1.62 -12.11
C LEU A 153 13.38 2.51 -10.89
N LEU A 154 14.43 2.29 -10.10
CA LEU A 154 14.77 3.11 -8.93
C LEU A 154 15.23 4.53 -9.30
N ALA A 155 15.86 4.68 -10.47
CA ALA A 155 16.32 5.97 -10.98
C ALA A 155 15.21 6.78 -11.68
N ASP A 156 14.09 6.15 -12.05
CA ASP A 156 12.96 6.81 -12.71
C ASP A 156 12.15 7.63 -11.70
N ALA A 157 12.19 8.96 -11.84
CA ALA A 157 11.49 9.91 -10.99
C ALA A 157 9.99 10.04 -11.31
N SER A 158 9.46 9.33 -12.31
CA SER A 158 8.04 9.39 -12.66
C SER A 158 7.16 8.87 -11.52
N THR A 159 5.95 9.40 -11.40
CA THR A 159 4.98 8.94 -10.40
C THR A 159 4.65 7.45 -10.58
N ALA A 160 4.57 6.98 -11.82
CA ALA A 160 4.31 5.58 -12.12
C ALA A 160 5.41 4.66 -11.58
N ALA A 161 6.68 5.00 -11.80
CA ALA A 161 7.82 4.24 -11.31
C ALA A 161 7.87 4.24 -9.77
N ARG A 162 7.75 5.41 -9.12
CA ARG A 162 7.74 5.52 -7.66
C ARG A 162 6.61 4.69 -7.02
N ARG A 163 5.39 4.73 -7.59
CA ARG A 163 4.26 3.92 -7.12
C ARG A 163 4.52 2.43 -7.29
N ARG A 164 5.12 2.01 -8.40
CA ARG A 164 5.49 0.62 -8.62
C ARG A 164 6.50 0.14 -7.57
N VAL A 165 7.52 0.94 -7.25
CA VAL A 165 8.47 0.65 -6.17
C VAL A 165 7.77 0.60 -4.81
N SER A 166 6.85 1.52 -4.52
CA SER A 166 6.08 1.54 -3.27
C SER A 166 5.19 0.31 -3.10
N ILE A 167 4.64 -0.24 -4.19
CA ILE A 167 3.93 -1.54 -4.17
C ILE A 167 4.88 -2.65 -3.69
N GLY A 168 6.09 -2.73 -4.22
CA GLY A 168 7.09 -3.71 -3.79
C GLY A 168 7.49 -3.53 -2.31
N VAL A 169 7.67 -2.29 -1.83
CA VAL A 169 7.91 -2.01 -0.40
C VAL A 169 6.75 -2.54 0.45
N TRP A 170 5.50 -2.25 0.07
CA TRP A 170 4.33 -2.70 0.82
C TRP A 170 4.14 -4.21 0.81
N GLN A 171 4.45 -4.89 -0.28
CA GLN A 171 4.41 -6.37 -0.33
C GLN A 171 5.30 -6.97 0.77
N ILE A 172 6.50 -6.42 0.95
CA ILE A 172 7.44 -6.89 1.97
C ILE A 172 6.95 -6.52 3.37
N LEU A 173 6.56 -5.27 3.60
CA LEU A 173 6.08 -4.81 4.90
C LEU A 173 4.83 -5.55 5.37
N ALA A 174 3.93 -5.89 4.45
CA ALA A 174 2.70 -6.62 4.75
C ALA A 174 2.95 -8.09 5.10
N LEU A 175 3.96 -8.72 4.47
CA LEU A 175 4.30 -10.12 4.71
C LEU A 175 5.16 -10.30 5.97
N GLU A 176 6.15 -9.46 6.17
CA GLU A 176 7.17 -9.63 7.20
C GLU A 176 7.02 -8.68 8.40
N GLY A 177 6.33 -7.57 8.20
CA GLY A 177 6.26 -6.46 9.14
C GLY A 177 7.55 -5.62 9.18
N PRO A 178 7.48 -4.39 9.71
CA PRO A 178 8.58 -3.42 9.62
C PRO A 178 9.86 -3.83 10.36
N GLN A 179 9.72 -4.52 11.49
CA GLN A 179 10.88 -4.94 12.28
C GLN A 179 11.66 -6.09 11.64
N ALA A 180 10.97 -7.07 11.04
CA ALA A 180 11.60 -8.17 10.32
C ALA A 180 12.26 -7.67 9.03
N SER A 181 11.60 -6.77 8.32
CA SER A 181 12.14 -6.12 7.12
C SER A 181 13.43 -5.34 7.41
N ALA A 182 13.49 -4.60 8.50
CA ALA A 182 14.71 -3.88 8.92
C ALA A 182 15.86 -4.86 9.19
N ARG A 183 15.60 -5.99 9.88
CA ARG A 183 16.64 -7.04 10.11
C ARG A 183 17.09 -7.69 8.80
N ALA A 184 16.17 -7.92 7.85
CA ALA A 184 16.51 -8.48 6.56
C ALA A 184 17.47 -7.58 5.77
N CYS A 185 17.35 -6.26 5.88
CA CYS A 185 18.27 -5.31 5.25
C CYS A 185 19.70 -5.44 5.78
N THR A 186 19.86 -5.53 7.09
CA THR A 186 21.19 -5.75 7.71
C THR A 186 21.86 -7.05 7.21
N GLN A 187 21.05 -8.11 6.94
CA GLN A 187 21.53 -9.38 6.43
C GLN A 187 21.77 -9.40 4.91
N LEU A 188 21.08 -8.53 4.16
CA LEU A 188 21.23 -8.48 2.70
C LEU A 188 22.63 -8.05 2.29
N GLY A 189 23.27 -7.20 3.09
CA GLY A 189 24.62 -6.66 2.86
C GLY A 189 25.75 -7.38 3.62
N ALA A 190 25.44 -8.41 4.37
CA ALA A 190 26.42 -9.26 5.05
C ALA A 190 26.81 -10.43 4.16
#